data_ef2747b47f8a1ef145d5497dabef9218
#
_entry.id   ef2747b47f8a1ef145d5497dabef9218
#
_cell.length_a   1.000
_cell.length_b   1.000
_cell.length_c   1.000
_cell.angle_alpha   90.00
_cell.angle_beta   90.00
_cell.angle_gamma   90.00
#
_symmetry.space_group_name_H-M   'P 1'
#
loop_
_entity.id
_entity.type
_entity.pdbx_description
1 polymer ?
#
loop_
_entity_poly.entity_id
_entity_poly.type
_entity_poly.pdbx_seq_one_letter_code
_entity_poly.pdbx_strand_id
1 'polypeptide(L)'
;MSVVIRPAKTTDIKAIRQIIDMYTLQRRLLAKETVTLYEDVQEFVVAELDGKIIGCGALHVLWEDLGEVRTVAVIEEHRGKKIGHEILTTIIERAKKLGLKRLFCLTFETKFFAGHGFKEITGAPVEPEVYQELLLSYDEGIAEFLDLESVKPNTLGNTRMLLHL
;
A
#
# COMPACT_ATOMS: atom_id res chain seq x y z
N MET A 1 13.77 22.93 5.11
CA MET A 1 13.53 21.56 5.59
C MET A 1 12.99 20.73 4.45
N SER A 2 13.74 19.75 4.03
CA SER A 2 13.33 18.89 2.91
C SER A 2 12.97 17.50 3.42
N VAL A 3 11.87 16.95 2.87
CA VAL A 3 11.48 15.58 3.11
C VAL A 3 12.24 14.68 2.14
N VAL A 4 12.80 13.60 2.64
CA VAL A 4 13.47 12.59 1.84
C VAL A 4 12.62 11.34 1.79
N ILE A 5 12.31 10.87 0.57
CA ILE A 5 11.63 9.59 0.39
C ILE A 5 12.71 8.55 0.07
N ARG A 6 12.80 7.51 0.86
CA ARG A 6 13.82 6.48 0.73
C ARG A 6 13.29 5.09 1.05
N PRO A 7 13.98 4.02 0.63
CA PRO A 7 13.64 2.67 1.09
C PRO A 7 13.72 2.57 2.61
N ALA A 8 12.82 1.80 3.21
CA ALA A 8 12.83 1.58 4.65
C ALA A 8 14.02 0.71 5.06
N LYS A 9 14.52 0.97 6.25
CA LYS A 9 15.49 0.14 6.95
C LYS A 9 14.79 -0.60 8.09
N THR A 10 15.40 -1.66 8.58
CA THR A 10 14.83 -2.41 9.71
C THR A 10 14.62 -1.51 10.94
N THR A 11 15.48 -0.53 11.14
CA THR A 11 15.34 0.44 12.25
C THR A 11 14.14 1.37 12.11
N ASP A 12 13.52 1.45 10.93
CA ASP A 12 12.32 2.28 10.71
C ASP A 12 11.03 1.56 11.11
N ILE A 13 11.07 0.26 11.33
CA ILE A 13 9.85 -0.54 11.55
C ILE A 13 9.05 -0.05 12.76
N LYS A 14 9.70 0.36 13.82
CA LYS A 14 8.99 0.87 14.99
C LYS A 14 8.18 2.13 14.67
N ALA A 15 8.75 3.03 13.88
CA ALA A 15 8.07 4.25 13.45
C ALA A 15 6.92 3.92 12.48
N ILE A 16 7.14 2.99 11.54
CA ILE A 16 6.09 2.51 10.64
C ILE A 16 4.94 1.91 11.45
N ARG A 17 5.25 1.09 12.46
CA ARG A 17 4.25 0.51 13.35
C ARG A 17 3.38 1.57 14.02
N GLN A 18 4.00 2.62 14.52
CA GLN A 18 3.27 3.71 15.16
C GLN A 18 2.32 4.41 14.20
N ILE A 19 2.76 4.64 12.96
CA ILE A 19 1.93 5.26 11.93
C ILE A 19 0.75 4.36 11.58
N ILE A 20 0.99 3.08 11.37
CA ILE A 20 -0.06 2.11 11.04
C ILE A 20 -1.09 2.03 12.17
N ASP A 21 -0.64 1.95 13.42
CA ASP A 21 -1.52 1.84 14.58
C ASP A 21 -2.47 3.03 14.67
N MET A 22 -1.98 4.24 14.39
CA MET A 22 -2.81 5.45 14.36
C MET A 22 -3.98 5.30 13.39
N TYR A 23 -3.71 4.79 12.18
CA TYR A 23 -4.73 4.61 11.14
C TYR A 23 -5.60 3.39 11.36
N THR A 24 -5.08 2.34 11.99
CA THR A 24 -5.86 1.16 12.38
C THR A 24 -6.94 1.54 13.39
N LEU A 25 -6.62 2.38 14.37
CA LEU A 25 -7.59 2.89 15.32
C LEU A 25 -8.69 3.69 14.66
N GLN A 26 -8.40 4.34 13.52
CA GLN A 26 -9.39 5.07 12.72
C GLN A 26 -10.06 4.18 11.67
N ARG A 27 -9.79 2.89 11.67
CA ARG A 27 -10.30 1.89 10.71
C ARG A 27 -9.97 2.21 9.25
N ARG A 28 -8.87 2.92 9.01
CA ARG A 28 -8.42 3.28 7.67
C ARG A 28 -7.41 2.29 7.08
N LEU A 29 -6.73 1.54 7.95
CA LEU A 29 -5.75 0.51 7.55
C LEU A 29 -6.01 -0.75 8.36
N LEU A 30 -5.63 -1.89 7.80
CA LEU A 30 -5.68 -3.15 8.52
C LEU A 30 -4.52 -3.24 9.51
N ALA A 31 -4.76 -3.86 10.66
CA ALA A 31 -3.72 -4.17 11.62
C ALA A 31 -2.75 -5.19 11.03
N LYS A 32 -1.47 -5.02 11.32
CA LYS A 32 -0.41 -5.95 10.92
C LYS A 32 0.42 -6.35 12.12
N GLU A 33 0.83 -7.61 12.15
CA GLU A 33 1.76 -8.08 13.17
C GLU A 33 3.14 -7.45 12.98
N THR A 34 3.84 -7.16 14.07
CA THR A 34 5.16 -6.54 14.01
C THR A 34 6.15 -7.40 13.24
N VAL A 35 6.12 -8.72 13.45
CA VAL A 35 7.01 -9.65 12.72
C VAL A 35 6.79 -9.55 11.21
N THR A 36 5.54 -9.40 10.77
CA THR A 36 5.21 -9.25 9.34
C THR A 36 5.83 -7.98 8.77
N LEU A 37 5.82 -6.88 9.53
CA LEU A 37 6.46 -5.64 9.08
C LEU A 37 7.97 -5.82 8.89
N TYR A 38 8.64 -6.55 9.78
CA TYR A 38 10.07 -6.84 9.60
C TYR A 38 10.32 -7.72 8.37
N GLU A 39 9.50 -8.74 8.18
CA GLU A 39 9.61 -9.62 7.01
C GLU A 39 9.40 -8.87 5.69
N ASP A 40 8.51 -7.87 5.69
CA ASP A 40 8.11 -7.10 4.51
C ASP A 40 8.86 -5.76 4.40
N VAL A 41 9.92 -5.52 5.16
CA VAL A 41 10.60 -4.22 5.19
C VAL A 41 11.02 -3.74 3.80
N GLN A 42 11.41 -4.65 2.92
CA GLN A 42 11.86 -4.31 1.57
C GLN A 42 10.72 -3.77 0.68
N GLU A 43 9.48 -3.99 1.05
CA GLU A 43 8.32 -3.44 0.34
C GLU A 43 8.07 -1.96 0.66
N PHE A 44 8.61 -1.47 1.78
CA PHE A 44 8.30 -0.15 2.29
C PHE A 44 9.25 0.94 1.79
N VAL A 45 8.67 2.11 1.55
CA VAL A 45 9.39 3.37 1.49
C VAL A 45 8.92 4.23 2.67
N VAL A 46 9.79 5.12 3.12
CA VAL A 46 9.49 6.05 4.22
C VAL A 46 9.77 7.47 3.79
N ALA A 47 9.03 8.39 4.39
CA ALA A 47 9.30 9.82 4.29
C ALA A 47 9.99 10.25 5.58
N GLU A 48 11.19 10.79 5.46
CA GLU A 48 12.00 11.23 6.59
C GLU A 48 12.17 12.74 6.56
N LEU A 49 11.93 13.37 7.69
CA LEU A 49 12.13 14.81 7.88
C LEU A 49 12.93 15.02 9.17
N ASP A 50 14.12 15.62 9.03
CA ASP A 50 14.99 15.91 10.18
C ASP A 50 15.24 14.68 11.06
N GLY A 51 15.50 13.54 10.45
CA GLY A 51 15.77 12.28 11.15
C GLY A 51 14.54 11.56 11.69
N LYS A 52 13.34 12.10 11.49
CA LYS A 52 12.11 11.50 11.97
C LYS A 52 11.30 10.93 10.79
N ILE A 53 10.77 9.73 10.96
CA ILE A 53 9.88 9.13 9.97
C ILE A 53 8.47 9.71 10.16
N ILE A 54 7.96 10.34 9.10
CA ILE A 54 6.67 11.04 9.12
C ILE A 54 5.65 10.43 8.18
N GLY A 55 6.04 9.45 7.37
CA GLY A 55 5.13 8.78 6.46
C GLY A 55 5.73 7.49 5.94
N CYS A 56 4.88 6.66 5.36
CA CYS A 56 5.29 5.39 4.78
C CYS A 56 4.36 4.99 3.65
N GLY A 57 4.76 3.98 2.90
CA GLY A 57 3.95 3.30 1.91
C GLY A 57 4.64 2.02 1.48
N ALA A 58 3.89 1.08 0.95
CA ALA A 58 4.43 -0.20 0.55
C ALA A 58 3.97 -0.61 -0.84
N LEU A 59 4.82 -1.36 -1.52
CA LEU A 59 4.54 -1.99 -2.80
C LEU A 59 4.67 -3.49 -2.61
N HIS A 60 3.57 -4.22 -2.80
CA HIS A 60 3.53 -5.67 -2.72
C HIS A 60 3.32 -6.25 -4.12
N VAL A 61 4.19 -7.16 -4.53
CA VAL A 61 4.05 -7.83 -5.84
C VAL A 61 3.00 -8.92 -5.71
N LEU A 62 2.00 -8.89 -6.61
CA LEU A 62 0.95 -9.91 -6.66
C LEU A 62 1.23 -10.94 -7.74
N TRP A 63 1.69 -10.49 -8.91
CA TRP A 63 1.99 -11.34 -10.05
C TRP A 63 3.06 -10.68 -10.92
N GLU A 64 3.48 -11.34 -11.98
CA GLU A 64 4.53 -10.86 -12.88
C GLU A 64 4.30 -9.41 -13.35
N ASP A 65 3.05 -9.06 -13.62
CA ASP A 65 2.67 -7.77 -14.19
C ASP A 65 1.82 -6.90 -13.26
N LEU A 66 1.59 -7.35 -12.02
CA LEU A 66 0.62 -6.74 -11.11
C LEU A 66 1.19 -6.59 -9.72
N GLY A 67 1.06 -5.39 -9.17
CA GLY A 67 1.40 -5.11 -7.77
C GLY A 67 0.26 -4.41 -7.06
N GLU A 68 0.41 -4.24 -5.76
CA GLU A 68 -0.55 -3.53 -4.93
C GLU A 68 0.15 -2.45 -4.11
N VAL A 69 -0.44 -1.26 -4.11
CA VAL A 69 -0.02 -0.18 -3.22
C VAL A 69 -0.73 -0.38 -1.88
N ARG A 70 0.03 -0.46 -0.82
CA ARG A 70 -0.47 -0.70 0.54
C ARG A 70 0.06 0.33 1.51
N THR A 71 -0.72 0.60 2.55
CA THR A 71 -0.22 1.25 3.78
C THR A 71 0.37 2.64 3.53
N VAL A 72 -0.19 3.41 2.58
CA VAL A 72 0.23 4.79 2.36
C VAL A 72 -0.37 5.64 3.48
N ALA A 73 0.49 6.23 4.30
CA ALA A 73 0.05 7.02 5.45
C ALA A 73 1.07 8.09 5.80
N VAL A 74 0.59 9.24 6.25
CA VAL A 74 1.40 10.36 6.70
C VAL A 74 0.87 10.78 8.07
N ILE A 75 1.74 11.10 9.02
CA ILE A 75 1.31 11.56 10.33
C ILE A 75 0.50 12.85 10.20
N GLU A 76 -0.47 13.03 11.10
CA GLU A 76 -1.46 14.10 10.99
C GLU A 76 -0.84 15.49 10.86
N GLU A 77 0.21 15.78 11.63
CA GLU A 77 0.88 17.08 11.64
C GLU A 77 1.46 17.47 10.28
N HIS A 78 1.71 16.50 9.42
CA HIS A 78 2.33 16.72 8.10
C HIS A 78 1.37 16.46 6.92
N ARG A 79 0.09 16.22 7.20
CA ARG A 79 -0.91 16.10 6.13
C ARG A 79 -1.08 17.41 5.39
N GLY A 80 -1.48 17.33 4.13
CA GLY A 80 -1.71 18.50 3.29
C GLY A 80 -0.43 19.12 2.71
N LYS A 81 0.73 18.49 2.95
CA LYS A 81 2.03 18.98 2.44
C LYS A 81 2.53 18.17 1.24
N LYS A 82 1.67 17.41 0.59
CA LYS A 82 1.95 16.58 -0.59
C LYS A 82 2.91 15.42 -0.35
N ILE A 83 3.21 15.07 0.89
CA ILE A 83 4.13 13.97 1.23
C ILE A 83 3.57 12.64 0.76
N GLY A 84 2.27 12.41 0.94
CA GLY A 84 1.62 11.20 0.43
C GLY A 84 1.74 11.05 -1.08
N HIS A 85 1.65 12.16 -1.82
CA HIS A 85 1.84 12.18 -3.27
C HIS A 85 3.27 11.79 -3.65
N GLU A 86 4.26 12.28 -2.91
CA GLU A 86 5.66 11.92 -3.15
C GLU A 86 5.93 10.45 -2.85
N ILE A 87 5.34 9.93 -1.78
CA ILE A 87 5.43 8.50 -1.44
C ILE A 87 4.83 7.65 -2.57
N LEU A 88 3.62 7.98 -3.01
CA LEU A 88 2.95 7.21 -4.07
C LEU A 88 3.71 7.31 -5.40
N THR A 89 4.21 8.47 -5.75
CA THR A 89 5.04 8.64 -6.95
C THR A 89 6.27 7.72 -6.90
N THR A 90 6.94 7.65 -5.75
CA THR A 90 8.10 6.78 -5.56
C THR A 90 7.73 5.31 -5.72
N ILE A 91 6.57 4.90 -5.16
CA ILE A 91 6.07 3.53 -5.30
C ILE A 91 5.79 3.20 -6.77
N ILE A 92 5.15 4.12 -7.50
CA ILE A 92 4.87 3.94 -8.93
C ILE A 92 6.16 3.77 -9.72
N GLU A 93 7.19 4.57 -9.43
CA GLU A 93 8.49 4.45 -10.08
C GLU A 93 9.16 3.11 -9.79
N ARG A 94 9.08 2.64 -8.54
CA ARG A 94 9.61 1.32 -8.16
C ARG A 94 8.89 0.20 -8.92
N ALA A 95 7.56 0.32 -9.03
CA ALA A 95 6.75 -0.66 -9.76
C ALA A 95 7.19 -0.76 -11.22
N LYS A 96 7.42 0.38 -11.87
CA LYS A 96 7.91 0.42 -13.26
C LYS A 96 9.28 -0.24 -13.40
N LYS A 97 10.18 0.02 -12.45
CA LYS A 97 11.53 -0.59 -12.46
C LYS A 97 11.48 -2.11 -12.27
N LEU A 98 10.51 -2.61 -11.51
CA LEU A 98 10.30 -4.05 -11.34
C LEU A 98 9.70 -4.71 -12.58
N GLY A 99 9.19 -3.93 -13.52
CA GLY A 99 8.52 -4.47 -14.71
C GLY A 99 7.03 -4.65 -14.57
N LEU A 100 6.43 -4.17 -13.49
CA LEU A 100 4.98 -4.24 -13.30
C LEU A 100 4.26 -3.37 -14.33
N LYS A 101 3.08 -3.81 -14.75
CA LYS A 101 2.25 -3.10 -15.74
C LYS A 101 1.00 -2.49 -15.13
N ARG A 102 0.59 -2.95 -13.96
CA ARG A 102 -0.61 -2.49 -13.28
C ARG A 102 -0.39 -2.43 -11.78
N LEU A 103 -1.05 -1.49 -11.13
CA LEU A 103 -1.09 -1.38 -9.67
C LEU A 103 -2.53 -1.35 -9.20
N PHE A 104 -2.81 -2.18 -8.21
CA PHE A 104 -4.09 -2.23 -7.51
C PHE A 104 -3.97 -1.50 -6.17
N CYS A 105 -5.07 -0.92 -5.70
CA CYS A 105 -5.20 -0.52 -4.30
C CYS A 105 -6.63 -0.69 -3.83
N LEU A 106 -6.78 -0.83 -2.51
CA LEU A 106 -8.06 -0.86 -1.82
C LEU A 106 -8.05 0.32 -0.85
N THR A 107 -8.94 1.30 -1.03
CA THR A 107 -8.79 2.58 -0.34
C THR A 107 -10.11 3.29 -0.05
N PHE A 108 -10.11 4.11 1.00
CA PHE A 108 -11.13 5.13 1.22
C PHE A 108 -10.77 6.45 0.53
N GLU A 109 -9.51 6.66 0.16
CA GLU A 109 -8.98 7.91 -0.36
C GLU A 109 -9.01 7.93 -1.89
N THR A 110 -10.22 7.84 -2.45
CA THR A 110 -10.41 7.70 -3.90
C THR A 110 -9.89 8.90 -4.69
N LYS A 111 -10.07 10.12 -4.18
CA LYS A 111 -9.58 11.33 -4.85
C LYS A 111 -8.07 11.39 -4.92
N PHE A 112 -7.41 10.95 -3.84
CA PHE A 112 -5.95 10.90 -3.77
C PHE A 112 -5.40 9.99 -4.87
N PHE A 113 -5.92 8.76 -4.96
CA PHE A 113 -5.46 7.80 -5.96
C PHE A 113 -5.89 8.18 -7.37
N ALA A 114 -7.10 8.71 -7.54
CA ALA A 114 -7.57 9.19 -8.85
C ALA A 114 -6.67 10.29 -9.41
N GLY A 115 -6.12 11.14 -8.54
CA GLY A 115 -5.17 12.17 -8.92
C GLY A 115 -3.88 11.62 -9.53
N HIS A 116 -3.56 10.35 -9.27
CA HIS A 116 -2.40 9.65 -9.86
C HIS A 116 -2.79 8.75 -11.04
N GLY A 117 -4.05 8.79 -11.47
CA GLY A 117 -4.51 8.02 -12.64
C GLY A 117 -5.17 6.69 -12.32
N PHE A 118 -5.34 6.36 -11.05
CA PHE A 118 -6.09 5.16 -10.65
C PHE A 118 -7.57 5.34 -10.98
N LYS A 119 -8.21 4.25 -11.41
CA LYS A 119 -9.64 4.22 -11.74
C LYS A 119 -10.33 3.11 -10.95
N GLU A 120 -11.56 3.36 -10.56
CA GLU A 120 -12.36 2.37 -9.86
C GLU A 120 -12.60 1.14 -10.74
N ILE A 121 -12.50 -0.04 -10.13
CA ILE A 121 -12.78 -1.32 -10.77
C ILE A 121 -13.69 -2.17 -9.88
N THR A 122 -14.20 -3.26 -10.45
CA THR A 122 -14.89 -4.31 -9.71
C THR A 122 -14.16 -5.63 -9.91
N GLY A 123 -14.20 -6.50 -8.88
CA GLY A 123 -13.58 -7.82 -8.93
C GLY A 123 -12.05 -7.81 -8.92
N ALA A 124 -11.47 -8.95 -9.22
CA ALA A 124 -10.02 -9.14 -9.32
C ALA A 124 -9.62 -9.25 -10.79
N PRO A 125 -8.80 -8.32 -11.30
CA PRO A 125 -8.50 -8.24 -12.74
C PRO A 125 -7.36 -9.20 -13.13
N VAL A 126 -7.54 -10.49 -12.92
CA VAL A 126 -6.57 -11.54 -13.24
C VAL A 126 -7.25 -12.70 -13.96
N GLU A 127 -6.47 -13.41 -14.78
CA GLU A 127 -6.92 -14.62 -15.45
C GLU A 127 -7.25 -15.73 -14.44
N PRO A 128 -8.14 -16.68 -14.77
CA PRO A 128 -8.52 -17.75 -13.85
C PRO A 128 -7.35 -18.56 -13.29
N GLU A 129 -6.34 -18.84 -14.08
CA GLU A 129 -5.14 -19.56 -13.64
C GLU A 129 -4.36 -18.78 -12.60
N VAL A 130 -4.24 -17.47 -12.79
CA VAL A 130 -3.57 -16.58 -11.83
C VAL A 130 -4.37 -16.49 -10.55
N TYR A 131 -5.69 -16.38 -10.64
CA TYR A 131 -6.57 -16.37 -9.46
C TYR A 131 -6.34 -17.61 -8.60
N GLN A 132 -6.29 -18.80 -9.23
CA GLN A 132 -6.06 -20.06 -8.50
C GLN A 132 -4.69 -20.08 -7.82
N GLU A 133 -3.65 -19.58 -8.48
CA GLU A 133 -2.32 -19.50 -7.87
C GLU A 133 -2.31 -18.54 -6.67
N LEU A 134 -2.97 -17.39 -6.80
CA LEU A 134 -3.02 -16.40 -5.72
C LEU A 134 -3.73 -16.94 -4.48
N LEU A 135 -4.68 -17.86 -4.62
CA LEU A 135 -5.34 -18.51 -3.48
C LEU A 135 -4.35 -19.28 -2.59
N LEU A 136 -3.17 -19.63 -3.11
CA LEU A 136 -2.13 -20.35 -2.36
C LEU A 136 -1.25 -19.43 -1.51
N SER A 137 -1.40 -18.12 -1.64
CA SER A 137 -0.59 -17.16 -0.90
C SER A 137 -0.93 -17.16 0.58
N TYR A 138 0.10 -17.00 1.42
CA TYR A 138 -0.08 -16.77 2.87
C TYR A 138 -0.33 -15.31 3.22
N ASP A 139 -0.25 -14.40 2.26
CA ASP A 139 -0.45 -12.97 2.48
C ASP A 139 -1.94 -12.65 2.62
N GLU A 140 -2.31 -12.00 3.74
CA GLU A 140 -3.72 -11.69 4.03
C GLU A 140 -4.30 -10.67 3.03
N GLY A 141 -3.50 -9.76 2.52
CA GLY A 141 -3.95 -8.76 1.53
C GLY A 141 -4.35 -9.40 0.21
N ILE A 142 -3.84 -10.58 -0.11
CA ILE A 142 -4.26 -11.32 -1.30
C ILE A 142 -5.74 -11.69 -1.21
N ALA A 143 -6.22 -12.11 -0.05
CA ALA A 143 -7.64 -12.42 0.14
C ALA A 143 -8.52 -11.18 -0.14
N GLU A 144 -8.07 -10.01 0.26
CA GLU A 144 -8.77 -8.76 -0.03
C GLU A 144 -8.74 -8.42 -1.52
N PHE A 145 -7.59 -8.60 -2.18
CA PHE A 145 -7.46 -8.41 -3.63
C PHE A 145 -8.43 -9.32 -4.38
N LEU A 146 -8.51 -10.59 -4.00
CA LEU A 146 -9.39 -11.58 -4.63
C LEU A 146 -10.87 -11.37 -4.29
N ASP A 147 -11.18 -10.45 -3.37
CA ASP A 147 -12.54 -10.11 -2.95
C ASP A 147 -13.28 -11.32 -2.33
N LEU A 148 -12.56 -12.10 -1.51
CA LEU A 148 -13.13 -13.28 -0.87
C LEU A 148 -14.14 -12.89 0.21
N GLU A 149 -15.18 -13.72 0.39
CA GLU A 149 -16.24 -13.46 1.37
C GLU A 149 -15.70 -13.34 2.81
N SER A 150 -14.65 -14.09 3.15
CA SER A 150 -14.07 -14.07 4.49
C SER A 150 -13.51 -12.70 4.90
N VAL A 151 -13.16 -11.84 3.96
CA VAL A 151 -12.59 -10.51 4.23
C VAL A 151 -13.58 -9.36 4.01
N LYS A 152 -14.79 -9.64 3.54
CA LYS A 152 -15.80 -8.60 3.26
C LYS A 152 -16.01 -7.63 4.44
N PRO A 153 -16.08 -8.08 5.69
CA PRO A 153 -16.22 -7.14 6.81
C PRO A 153 -15.07 -6.15 6.93
N ASN A 154 -13.85 -6.55 6.55
CA ASN A 154 -12.66 -5.70 6.62
C ASN A 154 -12.58 -4.72 5.44
N THR A 155 -13.22 -5.04 4.32
CA THR A 155 -13.16 -4.23 3.09
C THR A 155 -14.41 -3.38 2.89
N LEU A 156 -15.33 -3.39 3.84
CA LEU A 156 -16.59 -2.65 3.74
C LEU A 156 -16.35 -1.14 3.63
N GLY A 157 -16.87 -0.54 2.56
CA GLY A 157 -16.72 0.90 2.29
C GLY A 157 -15.46 1.27 1.54
N ASN A 158 -14.51 0.35 1.37
CA ASN A 158 -13.33 0.58 0.54
C ASN A 158 -13.68 0.52 -0.94
N THR A 159 -12.97 1.31 -1.73
CA THR A 159 -13.07 1.29 -3.19
C THR A 159 -11.86 0.56 -3.77
N ARG A 160 -12.12 -0.30 -4.75
CA ARG A 160 -11.12 -1.04 -5.50
C ARG A 160 -10.69 -0.19 -6.69
N MET A 161 -9.39 0.06 -6.81
CA MET A 161 -8.86 0.92 -7.88
C MET A 161 -7.66 0.29 -8.57
N LEU A 162 -7.48 0.63 -9.83
CA LEU A 162 -6.38 0.09 -10.67
C LEU A 162 -5.75 1.20 -11.49
N LEU A 163 -4.43 1.16 -11.58
CA LEU A 163 -3.62 2.02 -12.44
C LEU A 163 -2.91 1.17 -13.47
N HIS A 164 -2.99 1.56 -14.75
CA HIS A 164 -2.17 1.00 -15.81
C HIS A 164 -0.91 1.85 -15.96
N LEU A 165 0.23 1.22 -15.77
CA LEU A 165 1.54 1.88 -15.84
C LEU A 165 2.01 2.10 -17.28
#